data_59088a4349708a1949598a8d4a9e0ab4
#
_entry.id   59088a4349708a1949598a8d4a9e0ab4
#
_cell.length_a   1.000
_cell.length_b   1.000
_cell.length_c   1.000
_cell.angle_alpha   90.00
_cell.angle_beta   90.00
_cell.angle_gamma   90.00
#
_symmetry.space_group_name_H-M   'P 1'
#
loop_
_entity.id
_entity.type
_entity.pdbx_description
1 polymer ?
#
loop_
_entity_poly.entity_id
_entity_poly.type
_entity_poly.pdbx_seq_one_letter_code
_entity_poly.pdbx_strand_id
1 'polypeptide(L)'
;MTQSSIPRRAIRGPFLTFHADPFTTDPMNALHHEPDGLILTENGLITAAGSWDSLRDTIPAGTAVDHYPDMLISAGMIDTHVHYPQLPVIASYGEQLLEWLENYVFPAEARYTDITYARSIARQFLTELLRVGTTTAAVYCTVHPQSVDAFFEESERLNTCMIAGKVLMDRNAPENLRDTAQSGYDQSAELIARWHNRGRQLYAVTPRFAPTSTPEQLDLAGALLATKPDLFMQTHLLENRSEIAWVRELFPDRASYLDVYDKAGLLRPRAILAHAVHAEEADFQRCHDTGCSIAHCPGSNQFLGSGSFPLFKALNPERRVHVGIGSDIGAGPSLSLLQVLSDAYKVAQGLQTKLHPAQGLWLATAGGAQSLGLEDRIGSIRPGLYADLCVFDPAATPLGRIRAQTAETLADRLFALTMLGDDRSIAATYVAGELLHKRSTV
;
A
#
# COMPACT_ATOMS: atom_id res chain seq x y z
N MET A 1 -29.82 -6.69 -4.55
CA MET A 1 -29.60 -6.69 -3.10
C MET A 1 -29.59 -5.22 -2.67
N THR A 2 -30.48 -4.81 -1.78
CA THR A 2 -30.53 -3.47 -1.23
C THR A 2 -29.23 -3.26 -0.45
N GLN A 3 -28.37 -2.32 -0.88
CA GLN A 3 -27.25 -1.88 -0.05
C GLN A 3 -27.85 -1.42 1.30
N SER A 4 -27.53 -2.13 2.38
CA SER A 4 -27.82 -1.63 3.73
C SER A 4 -27.09 -0.31 3.86
N SER A 5 -27.82 0.76 4.19
CA SER A 5 -27.21 2.07 4.43
C SER A 5 -26.15 1.91 5.53
N ILE A 6 -24.91 2.31 5.23
CA ILE A 6 -23.85 2.36 6.24
C ILE A 6 -24.32 3.33 7.33
N PRO A 7 -24.37 2.88 8.60
CA PRO A 7 -24.94 3.70 9.67
C PRO A 7 -24.08 4.96 9.90
N ARG A 8 -24.73 6.03 10.32
CA ARG A 8 -24.04 7.21 10.83
C ARG A 8 -23.22 6.86 12.06
N ARG A 9 -22.03 7.42 12.16
CA ARG A 9 -21.16 7.30 13.35
C ARG A 9 -20.56 8.65 13.71
N ALA A 10 -20.29 8.80 14.99
CA ALA A 10 -19.49 9.87 15.55
C ALA A 10 -18.27 9.22 16.22
N ILE A 11 -17.07 9.59 15.78
CA ILE A 11 -15.80 9.03 16.27
C ILE A 11 -15.08 10.18 16.97
N ARG A 12 -14.95 10.10 18.30
CA ARG A 12 -14.33 11.13 19.14
C ARG A 12 -12.97 10.67 19.63
N GLY A 13 -12.00 11.55 19.59
CA GLY A 13 -10.66 11.39 20.15
C GLY A 13 -9.66 12.35 19.52
N PRO A 14 -8.44 12.42 20.02
CA PRO A 14 -7.37 13.12 19.32
C PRO A 14 -7.22 12.58 17.91
N PHE A 15 -7.19 13.47 16.91
CA PHE A 15 -6.92 13.04 15.54
C PHE A 15 -5.85 13.89 14.87
N LEU A 16 -5.21 13.30 13.85
CA LEU A 16 -4.29 14.02 12.99
C LEU A 16 -4.61 13.78 11.51
N THR A 17 -4.35 14.82 10.71
CA THR A 17 -4.49 14.76 9.25
C THR A 17 -3.49 15.71 8.58
N PHE A 18 -3.08 15.39 7.36
CA PHE A 18 -2.18 16.24 6.61
C PHE A 18 -2.96 17.21 5.72
N HIS A 19 -2.53 18.47 5.72
CA HIS A 19 -3.05 19.50 4.81
C HIS A 19 -1.99 19.99 3.81
N ALA A 20 -0.73 19.58 4.00
CA ALA A 20 0.39 19.85 3.10
C ALA A 20 1.35 18.66 3.09
N ASP A 21 2.32 18.71 2.18
CA ASP A 21 3.38 17.71 2.05
C ASP A 21 4.54 18.03 3.01
N PRO A 22 4.84 17.14 3.99
CA PRO A 22 5.89 17.38 4.99
C PRO A 22 7.32 17.24 4.45
N PHE A 23 7.49 16.97 3.16
CA PHE A 23 8.81 17.01 2.52
C PHE A 23 9.08 18.36 1.82
N THR A 24 8.07 19.22 1.69
CA THR A 24 8.18 20.53 1.04
C THR A 24 8.04 21.70 2.02
N THR A 25 7.66 21.42 3.27
CA THR A 25 7.54 22.40 4.35
C THR A 25 8.06 21.80 5.65
N ASP A 26 8.06 22.58 6.75
CA ASP A 26 8.33 22.00 8.06
C ASP A 26 7.36 20.84 8.33
N PRO A 27 7.87 19.64 8.69
CA PRO A 27 7.03 18.43 8.82
C PRO A 27 5.89 18.57 9.81
N MET A 28 6.06 19.29 10.91
CA MET A 28 5.01 19.50 11.91
C MET A 28 4.00 20.55 11.48
N ASN A 29 4.41 21.53 10.67
CA ASN A 29 3.50 22.51 10.09
C ASN A 29 2.63 21.94 8.95
N ALA A 30 3.01 20.79 8.36
CA ALA A 30 2.19 20.10 7.37
C ALA A 30 1.04 19.31 8.01
N LEU A 31 1.09 19.08 9.33
CA LEU A 31 0.19 18.23 10.10
C LEU A 31 -0.79 19.08 10.93
N HIS A 32 -2.08 18.82 10.80
CA HIS A 32 -3.09 19.29 11.73
C HIS A 32 -3.34 18.24 12.81
N HIS A 33 -3.23 18.64 14.07
CA HIS A 33 -3.57 17.82 15.23
C HIS A 33 -4.71 18.46 16.02
N GLU A 34 -5.81 17.75 16.16
CA GLU A 34 -6.94 18.14 16.99
C GLU A 34 -6.93 17.30 18.27
N PRO A 35 -6.69 17.89 19.46
CA PRO A 35 -6.48 17.14 20.70
C PRO A 35 -7.76 16.53 21.30
N ASP A 36 -8.94 17.08 21.01
CA ASP A 36 -10.25 16.50 21.33
C ASP A 36 -11.17 16.70 20.13
N GLY A 37 -11.00 15.84 19.15
CA GLY A 37 -11.69 15.94 17.89
C GLY A 37 -12.94 15.07 17.79
N LEU A 38 -13.75 15.41 16.82
CA LEU A 38 -14.92 14.66 16.40
C LEU A 38 -14.92 14.49 14.87
N ILE A 39 -15.11 13.26 14.42
CA ILE A 39 -15.30 12.89 13.03
C ILE A 39 -16.71 12.34 12.88
N LEU A 40 -17.53 12.99 12.04
CA LEU A 40 -18.86 12.51 11.70
C LEU A 40 -18.85 11.81 10.36
N THR A 41 -19.51 10.65 10.28
CA THR A 41 -19.59 9.86 9.05
C THR A 41 -21.01 9.51 8.69
N GLU A 42 -21.32 9.53 7.40
CA GLU A 42 -22.59 9.11 6.84
C GLU A 42 -22.40 8.48 5.47
N ASN A 43 -23.04 7.35 5.20
CA ASN A 43 -22.93 6.61 3.94
C ASN A 43 -21.49 6.33 3.51
N GLY A 44 -20.61 6.06 4.47
CA GLY A 44 -19.21 5.75 4.24
C GLY A 44 -18.27 6.94 4.08
N LEU A 45 -18.80 8.16 4.04
CA LEU A 45 -18.03 9.39 3.86
C LEU A 45 -17.92 10.18 5.15
N ILE A 46 -16.82 10.91 5.31
CA ILE A 46 -16.68 11.93 6.35
C ILE A 46 -17.56 13.11 5.97
N THR A 47 -18.47 13.50 6.84
CA THR A 47 -19.37 14.66 6.66
C THR A 47 -18.88 15.90 7.40
N ALA A 48 -18.20 15.70 8.55
CA ALA A 48 -17.53 16.77 9.29
C ALA A 48 -16.33 16.21 10.07
N ALA A 49 -15.31 17.03 10.27
CA ALA A 49 -14.19 16.76 11.17
C ALA A 49 -13.71 18.09 11.77
N GLY A 50 -13.51 18.12 13.09
CA GLY A 50 -13.11 19.32 13.81
C GLY A 50 -13.08 19.08 15.32
N SER A 51 -13.00 20.15 16.14
CA SER A 51 -13.00 20.03 17.58
C SER A 51 -14.35 19.53 18.12
N TRP A 52 -14.30 18.78 19.21
CA TRP A 52 -15.50 18.34 19.92
C TRP A 52 -16.43 19.49 20.24
N ASP A 53 -15.90 20.59 20.77
CA ASP A 53 -16.70 21.75 21.17
C ASP A 53 -17.44 22.40 19.99
N SER A 54 -16.87 22.39 18.80
CA SER A 54 -17.49 22.96 17.60
C SER A 54 -18.56 22.05 16.97
N LEU A 55 -18.45 20.73 17.14
CA LEU A 55 -19.27 19.77 16.39
C LEU A 55 -20.25 18.96 17.24
N ARG A 56 -20.08 18.88 18.56
CA ARG A 56 -20.89 18.01 19.44
C ARG A 56 -22.41 18.24 19.31
N ASP A 57 -22.83 19.50 19.15
CA ASP A 57 -24.24 19.86 19.03
C ASP A 57 -24.83 19.57 17.64
N THR A 58 -23.98 19.19 16.69
CA THR A 58 -24.38 18.79 15.31
C THR A 58 -24.56 17.27 15.17
N ILE A 59 -24.25 16.49 16.22
CA ILE A 59 -24.43 15.04 16.21
C ILE A 59 -25.90 14.69 16.05
N PRO A 60 -26.32 14.01 14.95
CA PRO A 60 -27.72 13.64 14.80
C PRO A 60 -28.21 12.71 15.91
N ALA A 61 -29.44 12.87 16.36
CA ALA A 61 -30.03 12.05 17.40
C ALA A 61 -29.96 10.55 17.01
N GLY A 62 -29.56 9.70 17.98
CA GLY A 62 -29.41 8.27 17.78
C GLY A 62 -28.10 7.83 17.11
N THR A 63 -27.18 8.76 16.84
CA THR A 63 -25.85 8.41 16.32
C THR A 63 -25.00 7.77 17.42
N ALA A 64 -24.42 6.60 17.14
CA ALA A 64 -23.47 5.96 18.04
C ALA A 64 -22.16 6.78 18.09
N VAL A 65 -21.62 6.96 19.29
CA VAL A 65 -20.35 7.67 19.54
C VAL A 65 -19.30 6.67 20.01
N ASP A 66 -18.30 6.45 19.17
CA ASP A 66 -17.10 5.70 19.56
C ASP A 66 -16.08 6.68 20.15
N HIS A 67 -15.58 6.47 21.39
CA HIS A 67 -14.71 7.41 22.09
C HIS A 67 -13.35 6.81 22.43
N TYR A 68 -12.29 7.49 22.00
CA TYR A 68 -10.87 7.10 22.10
C TYR A 68 -10.02 8.21 22.75
N PRO A 69 -10.21 8.50 24.07
CA PRO A 69 -9.67 9.71 24.71
C PRO A 69 -8.13 9.76 24.76
N ASP A 70 -7.45 8.61 24.89
CA ASP A 70 -6.00 8.52 25.08
C ASP A 70 -5.29 7.91 23.84
N MET A 71 -6.00 7.83 22.72
CA MET A 71 -5.53 7.24 21.48
C MET A 71 -5.38 8.32 20.41
N LEU A 72 -4.87 7.94 19.24
CA LEU A 72 -4.66 8.86 18.13
C LEU A 72 -5.37 8.31 16.88
N ILE A 73 -6.32 9.08 16.36
CA ILE A 73 -7.04 8.72 15.14
C ILE A 73 -6.28 9.32 13.94
N SER A 74 -6.08 8.52 12.90
CA SER A 74 -5.50 8.92 11.62
C SER A 74 -6.36 8.40 10.48
N ALA A 75 -6.12 8.87 9.26
CA ALA A 75 -6.58 8.15 8.08
C ALA A 75 -6.04 6.72 8.09
N GLY A 76 -6.80 5.79 7.52
CA GLY A 76 -6.37 4.40 7.35
C GLY A 76 -5.07 4.30 6.57
N MET A 77 -4.21 3.39 6.95
CA MET A 77 -2.91 3.22 6.31
C MET A 77 -3.06 2.61 4.92
N ILE A 78 -2.12 2.96 4.04
CA ILE A 78 -2.08 2.61 2.62
C ILE A 78 -0.78 1.87 2.32
N ASP A 79 -0.90 0.61 1.89
CA ASP A 79 0.21 -0.24 1.46
C ASP A 79 0.32 -0.21 -0.07
N THR A 80 1.38 0.40 -0.59
CA THR A 80 1.51 0.61 -2.03
C THR A 80 2.12 -0.56 -2.79
N HIS A 81 2.50 -1.65 -2.09
CA HIS A 81 3.03 -2.87 -2.71
C HIS A 81 2.99 -4.05 -1.75
N VAL A 82 2.22 -5.09 -2.09
CA VAL A 82 2.10 -6.30 -1.27
C VAL A 82 1.62 -7.50 -2.10
N HIS A 83 2.00 -8.72 -1.69
CA HIS A 83 1.64 -9.98 -2.35
C HIS A 83 0.76 -10.85 -1.46
N TYR A 84 -0.58 -10.85 -1.64
CA TYR A 84 -1.44 -11.69 -0.79
C TYR A 84 -1.15 -13.20 -0.92
N PRO A 85 -0.73 -13.72 -2.10
CA PRO A 85 -0.42 -15.13 -2.24
C PRO A 85 0.79 -15.60 -1.45
N GLN A 86 1.63 -14.68 -1.00
CA GLN A 86 2.86 -14.98 -0.27
C GLN A 86 2.68 -14.94 1.26
N LEU A 87 1.46 -14.63 1.74
CA LEU A 87 1.17 -14.68 3.19
C LEU A 87 1.59 -16.02 3.85
N PRO A 88 1.38 -17.19 3.24
CA PRO A 88 1.78 -18.47 3.83
C PRO A 88 3.30 -18.70 3.92
N VAL A 89 4.11 -17.93 3.22
CA VAL A 89 5.58 -18.03 3.21
C VAL A 89 6.27 -16.83 3.86
N ILE A 90 5.50 -15.99 4.57
CA ILE A 90 6.08 -14.90 5.36
C ILE A 90 7.15 -15.44 6.32
N ALA A 91 8.26 -14.70 6.45
CA ALA A 91 9.40 -15.06 7.30
C ALA A 91 10.03 -16.43 6.97
N SER A 92 9.90 -16.93 5.73
CA SER A 92 10.74 -18.02 5.25
C SER A 92 12.19 -17.56 5.22
N TYR A 93 13.13 -18.49 5.45
CA TYR A 93 14.56 -18.15 5.56
C TYR A 93 15.04 -17.37 4.33
N GLY A 94 15.65 -16.21 4.59
CA GLY A 94 16.08 -15.28 3.53
C GLY A 94 17.22 -15.82 2.70
N GLU A 95 17.02 -15.81 1.39
CA GLU A 95 18.01 -16.05 0.34
C GLU A 95 18.05 -14.79 -0.55
N GLN A 96 18.87 -14.80 -1.60
CA GLN A 96 18.78 -13.72 -2.59
C GLN A 96 17.50 -13.87 -3.40
N LEU A 97 17.01 -12.76 -3.98
CA LEU A 97 15.70 -12.65 -4.63
C LEU A 97 15.35 -13.84 -5.54
N LEU A 98 16.22 -14.21 -6.48
CA LEU A 98 15.89 -15.23 -7.49
C LEU A 98 15.74 -16.62 -6.88
N GLU A 99 16.63 -17.00 -5.95
CA GLU A 99 16.58 -18.28 -5.22
C GLU A 99 15.36 -18.33 -4.30
N TRP A 100 15.02 -17.21 -3.65
CA TRP A 100 13.84 -17.10 -2.79
C TRP A 100 12.53 -17.26 -3.57
N LEU A 101 12.46 -16.72 -4.80
CA LEU A 101 11.32 -16.92 -5.70
C LEU A 101 11.12 -18.40 -6.04
N GLU A 102 12.20 -19.11 -6.38
CA GLU A 102 12.15 -20.53 -6.77
C GLU A 102 11.79 -21.45 -5.59
N ASN A 103 12.39 -21.19 -4.42
CA ASN A 103 12.29 -22.10 -3.27
C ASN A 103 10.97 -21.92 -2.50
N TYR A 104 10.43 -20.70 -2.42
CA TYR A 104 9.28 -20.41 -1.56
C TYR A 104 8.07 -19.84 -2.32
N VAL A 105 8.29 -18.85 -3.18
CA VAL A 105 7.19 -18.08 -3.78
C VAL A 105 6.45 -18.88 -4.82
N PHE A 106 7.15 -19.42 -5.82
CA PHE A 106 6.50 -20.15 -6.91
C PHE A 106 5.73 -21.38 -6.42
N PRO A 107 6.26 -22.20 -5.50
CA PRO A 107 5.48 -23.29 -4.91
C PRO A 107 4.21 -22.83 -4.17
N ALA A 108 4.27 -21.69 -3.47
CA ALA A 108 3.11 -21.13 -2.79
C ALA A 108 2.06 -20.61 -3.78
N GLU A 109 2.48 -19.84 -4.78
CA GLU A 109 1.59 -19.24 -5.78
C GLU A 109 0.91 -20.28 -6.68
N ALA A 110 1.55 -21.41 -6.96
CA ALA A 110 0.97 -22.49 -7.76
C ALA A 110 -0.32 -23.10 -7.14
N ARG A 111 -0.53 -22.95 -5.83
CA ARG A 111 -1.72 -23.46 -5.13
C ARG A 111 -3.00 -22.67 -5.45
N TYR A 112 -2.89 -21.50 -6.02
CA TYR A 112 -4.02 -20.59 -6.30
C TYR A 112 -4.84 -20.97 -7.54
N THR A 113 -4.54 -22.09 -8.18
CA THR A 113 -5.46 -22.80 -9.08
C THR A 113 -6.73 -23.25 -8.38
N ASP A 114 -6.66 -23.52 -7.07
CA ASP A 114 -7.82 -23.85 -6.23
C ASP A 114 -8.45 -22.56 -5.68
N ILE A 115 -9.64 -22.24 -6.19
CA ILE A 115 -10.42 -21.06 -5.77
C ILE A 115 -10.78 -21.10 -4.27
N THR A 116 -10.96 -22.28 -3.69
CA THR A 116 -11.30 -22.44 -2.27
C THR A 116 -10.12 -22.07 -1.40
N TYR A 117 -8.92 -22.53 -1.80
CA TYR A 117 -7.68 -22.12 -1.16
C TYR A 117 -7.45 -20.60 -1.31
N ALA A 118 -7.59 -20.07 -2.52
CA ALA A 118 -7.43 -18.64 -2.79
C ALA A 118 -8.36 -17.77 -1.92
N ARG A 119 -9.65 -18.14 -1.79
CA ARG A 119 -10.61 -17.43 -0.91
C ARG A 119 -10.22 -17.51 0.56
N SER A 120 -9.72 -18.66 1.02
CA SER A 120 -9.27 -18.82 2.40
C SER A 120 -8.13 -17.86 2.74
N ILE A 121 -7.12 -17.78 1.86
CA ILE A 121 -5.98 -16.91 2.07
C ILE A 121 -6.37 -15.43 1.88
N ALA A 122 -7.20 -15.07 0.88
CA ALA A 122 -7.69 -13.72 0.70
C ALA A 122 -8.41 -13.19 1.95
N ARG A 123 -9.27 -14.02 2.56
CA ARG A 123 -9.94 -13.68 3.82
C ARG A 123 -8.96 -13.44 4.96
N GLN A 124 -8.00 -14.34 5.15
CA GLN A 124 -6.96 -14.18 6.18
C GLN A 124 -6.15 -12.92 5.96
N PHE A 125 -5.69 -12.70 4.73
CA PHE A 125 -4.88 -11.55 4.35
C PHE A 125 -5.61 -10.22 4.62
N LEU A 126 -6.85 -10.07 4.17
CA LEU A 126 -7.63 -8.84 4.40
C LEU A 126 -7.98 -8.64 5.89
N THR A 127 -8.21 -9.72 6.63
CA THR A 127 -8.38 -9.65 8.08
C THR A 127 -7.11 -9.13 8.76
N GLU A 128 -5.93 -9.63 8.36
CA GLU A 128 -4.65 -9.17 8.90
C GLU A 128 -4.33 -7.72 8.50
N LEU A 129 -4.64 -7.30 7.27
CA LEU A 129 -4.50 -5.89 6.87
C LEU A 129 -5.31 -4.97 7.78
N LEU A 130 -6.57 -5.32 8.05
CA LEU A 130 -7.42 -4.54 8.95
C LEU A 130 -6.89 -4.57 10.39
N ARG A 131 -6.33 -5.69 10.84
CA ARG A 131 -5.73 -5.84 12.18
C ARG A 131 -4.51 -4.94 12.37
N VAL A 132 -3.80 -4.63 11.29
CA VAL A 132 -2.64 -3.71 11.32
C VAL A 132 -2.99 -2.29 10.87
N GLY A 133 -4.27 -1.94 10.67
CA GLY A 133 -4.72 -0.58 10.36
C GLY A 133 -4.66 -0.20 8.89
N THR A 134 -4.38 -1.15 7.98
CA THR A 134 -4.30 -0.92 6.54
C THR A 134 -5.69 -1.09 5.91
N THR A 135 -6.18 -0.05 5.22
CA THR A 135 -7.52 0.00 4.60
C THR A 135 -7.47 -0.01 3.08
N THR A 136 -6.31 0.29 2.50
CA THR A 136 -6.05 0.33 1.06
C THR A 136 -4.72 -0.33 0.76
N ALA A 137 -4.66 -1.14 -0.30
CA ALA A 137 -3.40 -1.73 -0.75
C ALA A 137 -3.34 -1.92 -2.26
N ALA A 138 -2.12 -1.87 -2.83
CA ALA A 138 -1.80 -2.31 -4.18
C ALA A 138 -1.24 -3.74 -4.12
N VAL A 139 -2.05 -4.69 -4.60
CA VAL A 139 -1.90 -6.11 -4.29
C VAL A 139 -1.59 -6.93 -5.54
N TYR A 140 -0.54 -7.71 -5.48
CA TYR A 140 -0.28 -8.76 -6.47
C TYR A 140 -1.12 -10.00 -6.14
N CYS A 141 -1.84 -10.51 -7.14
CA CYS A 141 -2.44 -11.83 -7.11
C CYS A 141 -1.46 -12.87 -7.72
N THR A 142 -1.97 -13.91 -8.38
CA THR A 142 -1.14 -14.87 -9.15
C THR A 142 -1.48 -14.80 -10.64
N VAL A 143 -0.85 -15.66 -11.45
CA VAL A 143 -1.22 -15.81 -12.87
C VAL A 143 -2.63 -16.39 -13.08
N HIS A 144 -3.20 -16.98 -12.04
CA HIS A 144 -4.51 -17.63 -12.11
C HIS A 144 -5.64 -16.62 -11.92
N PRO A 145 -6.57 -16.44 -12.91
CA PRO A 145 -7.68 -15.48 -12.81
C PRO A 145 -8.52 -15.63 -11.54
N GLN A 146 -8.75 -16.87 -11.08
CA GLN A 146 -9.50 -17.14 -9.87
C GLN A 146 -8.87 -16.60 -8.59
N SER A 147 -7.56 -16.35 -8.58
CA SER A 147 -6.91 -15.70 -7.45
C SER A 147 -7.35 -14.23 -7.31
N VAL A 148 -7.60 -13.57 -8.43
CA VAL A 148 -8.11 -12.19 -8.49
C VAL A 148 -9.58 -12.15 -8.10
N ASP A 149 -10.39 -13.10 -8.63
CA ASP A 149 -11.80 -13.20 -8.26
C ASP A 149 -11.96 -13.42 -6.75
N ALA A 150 -11.22 -14.37 -6.18
CA ALA A 150 -11.24 -14.68 -4.75
C ALA A 150 -10.86 -13.45 -3.89
N PHE A 151 -9.86 -12.69 -4.32
CA PHE A 151 -9.39 -11.50 -3.62
C PHE A 151 -10.43 -10.38 -3.66
N PHE A 152 -10.94 -10.05 -4.84
CA PHE A 152 -11.91 -8.96 -4.98
C PHE A 152 -13.29 -9.30 -4.41
N GLU A 153 -13.75 -10.57 -4.43
CA GLU A 153 -14.96 -10.98 -3.74
C GLU A 153 -14.91 -10.68 -2.24
N GLU A 154 -13.78 -10.98 -1.59
CA GLU A 154 -13.62 -10.73 -0.15
C GLU A 154 -13.42 -9.25 0.14
N SER A 155 -12.68 -8.51 -0.70
CA SER A 155 -12.49 -7.07 -0.60
C SER A 155 -13.82 -6.31 -0.79
N GLU A 156 -14.65 -6.71 -1.76
CA GLU A 156 -15.99 -6.12 -1.96
C GLU A 156 -16.87 -6.34 -0.72
N ARG A 157 -16.84 -7.54 -0.14
CA ARG A 157 -17.59 -7.87 1.09
C ARG A 157 -17.23 -6.97 2.26
N LEU A 158 -15.94 -6.60 2.39
CA LEU A 158 -15.41 -5.72 3.43
C LEU A 158 -15.45 -4.24 3.03
N ASN A 159 -15.86 -3.92 1.80
CA ASN A 159 -15.88 -2.57 1.23
C ASN A 159 -14.51 -1.86 1.29
N THR A 160 -13.40 -2.61 1.27
CA THR A 160 -12.04 -2.07 1.26
C THR A 160 -11.70 -1.47 -0.12
N CYS A 161 -10.79 -0.50 -0.17
CA CYS A 161 -10.30 0.09 -1.42
C CYS A 161 -9.04 -0.66 -1.85
N MET A 162 -9.19 -1.64 -2.75
CA MET A 162 -8.05 -2.46 -3.17
C MET A 162 -7.76 -2.29 -4.65
N ILE A 163 -6.47 -2.16 -4.95
CA ILE A 163 -5.92 -2.18 -6.30
C ILE A 163 -5.30 -3.56 -6.47
N ALA A 164 -5.75 -4.36 -7.46
CA ALA A 164 -5.18 -5.69 -7.67
C ALA A 164 -5.28 -6.11 -9.13
N GLY A 165 -4.50 -7.11 -9.51
CA GLY A 165 -4.53 -7.65 -10.85
C GLY A 165 -3.89 -9.02 -10.99
N LYS A 166 -4.26 -9.71 -12.06
CA LYS A 166 -3.63 -10.96 -12.47
C LYS A 166 -2.17 -10.70 -12.85
N VAL A 167 -1.26 -11.44 -12.26
CA VAL A 167 0.16 -11.41 -12.63
C VAL A 167 0.34 -11.97 -14.05
N LEU A 168 1.17 -11.31 -14.85
CA LEU A 168 1.55 -11.71 -16.20
C LEU A 168 2.97 -12.30 -16.16
N MET A 169 3.10 -13.55 -16.58
CA MET A 169 4.37 -14.27 -16.75
C MET A 169 4.22 -15.27 -17.89
N ASP A 170 4.95 -15.09 -19.00
CA ASP A 170 4.93 -16.01 -20.14
C ASP A 170 6.28 -16.69 -20.41
N ARG A 171 7.32 -16.35 -19.63
CA ARG A 171 8.64 -16.99 -19.68
C ARG A 171 9.29 -17.04 -18.29
N ASN A 172 10.37 -17.77 -18.17
CA ASN A 172 11.26 -17.83 -17.00
C ASN A 172 10.52 -18.04 -15.65
N ALA A 173 9.43 -18.83 -15.70
CA ALA A 173 8.64 -19.24 -14.54
C ALA A 173 8.25 -20.71 -14.71
N PRO A 174 7.90 -21.43 -13.64
CA PRO A 174 7.37 -22.79 -13.72
C PRO A 174 6.17 -22.88 -14.67
N GLU A 175 6.00 -24.01 -15.37
CA GLU A 175 4.95 -24.19 -16.37
C GLU A 175 3.55 -23.91 -15.84
N ASN A 176 3.26 -24.33 -14.61
CA ASN A 176 1.98 -24.10 -13.93
C ASN A 176 1.79 -22.67 -13.42
N LEU A 177 2.77 -21.78 -13.61
CA LEU A 177 2.73 -20.35 -13.31
C LEU A 177 2.99 -19.50 -14.56
N ARG A 178 2.85 -20.06 -15.75
CA ARG A 178 2.97 -19.32 -17.00
C ARG A 178 1.63 -19.20 -17.70
N ASP A 179 1.39 -18.05 -18.28
CA ASP A 179 0.40 -17.81 -19.33
C ASP A 179 1.08 -17.70 -20.71
N THR A 180 0.34 -17.30 -21.71
CA THR A 180 0.88 -16.79 -22.96
C THR A 180 0.61 -15.28 -23.02
N ALA A 181 1.31 -14.54 -23.84
CA ALA A 181 1.05 -13.12 -24.03
C ALA A 181 -0.43 -12.86 -24.34
N GLN A 182 -1.05 -13.65 -25.23
CA GLN A 182 -2.46 -13.53 -25.59
C GLN A 182 -3.40 -13.92 -24.45
N SER A 183 -3.20 -15.08 -23.80
CA SER A 183 -4.08 -15.50 -22.71
C SER A 183 -3.98 -14.56 -21.50
N GLY A 184 -2.79 -14.01 -21.23
CA GLY A 184 -2.59 -12.98 -20.21
C GLY A 184 -3.42 -11.72 -20.49
N TYR A 185 -3.44 -11.27 -21.74
CA TYR A 185 -4.25 -10.14 -22.20
C TYR A 185 -5.76 -10.45 -22.07
N ASP A 186 -6.24 -11.55 -22.64
CA ASP A 186 -7.66 -11.88 -22.68
C ASP A 186 -8.25 -12.03 -21.27
N GLN A 187 -7.59 -12.80 -20.42
CA GLN A 187 -8.01 -13.00 -19.04
C GLN A 187 -7.99 -11.70 -18.22
N SER A 188 -6.99 -10.86 -18.43
CA SER A 188 -6.94 -9.55 -17.77
C SER A 188 -8.04 -8.62 -18.26
N ALA A 189 -8.36 -8.62 -19.55
CA ALA A 189 -9.49 -7.85 -20.10
C ALA A 189 -10.84 -8.27 -19.50
N GLU A 190 -11.07 -9.59 -19.34
CA GLU A 190 -12.26 -10.11 -18.65
C GLU A 190 -12.33 -9.68 -17.18
N LEU A 191 -11.21 -9.74 -16.45
CA LEU A 191 -11.14 -9.32 -15.06
C LEU A 191 -11.34 -7.81 -14.90
N ILE A 192 -10.80 -7.00 -15.81
CA ILE A 192 -11.05 -5.55 -15.86
C ILE A 192 -12.54 -5.26 -16.04
N ALA A 193 -13.20 -5.96 -16.98
CA ALA A 193 -14.62 -5.78 -17.22
C ALA A 193 -15.48 -6.18 -16.01
N ARG A 194 -15.02 -7.15 -15.22
CA ARG A 194 -15.72 -7.67 -14.06
C ARG A 194 -15.53 -6.82 -12.81
N TRP A 195 -14.31 -6.32 -12.57
CA TRP A 195 -13.90 -5.79 -11.28
C TRP A 195 -13.54 -4.31 -11.26
N HIS A 196 -13.00 -3.75 -12.35
CA HIS A 196 -12.53 -2.38 -12.33
C HIS A 196 -13.69 -1.39 -12.14
N ASN A 197 -13.61 -0.56 -11.08
CA ASN A 197 -14.66 0.36 -10.62
C ASN A 197 -15.95 -0.33 -10.13
N ARG A 198 -15.89 -1.60 -9.78
CA ARG A 198 -16.97 -2.27 -9.07
C ARG A 198 -16.85 -1.98 -7.56
N GLY A 199 -17.77 -1.19 -7.02
CA GLY A 199 -17.62 -0.67 -5.66
C GLY A 199 -16.36 0.15 -5.53
N ARG A 200 -15.44 -0.30 -4.68
CA ARG A 200 -14.14 0.34 -4.44
C ARG A 200 -12.96 -0.45 -5.01
N GLN A 201 -13.24 -1.44 -5.88
CA GLN A 201 -12.22 -2.29 -6.48
C GLN A 201 -11.60 -1.63 -7.71
N LEU A 202 -10.27 -1.65 -7.82
CA LEU A 202 -9.51 -1.03 -8.89
C LEU A 202 -8.55 -2.06 -9.50
N TYR A 203 -8.55 -2.21 -10.81
CA TYR A 203 -7.70 -3.21 -11.47
C TYR A 203 -6.34 -2.61 -11.84
N ALA A 204 -5.28 -3.41 -11.63
CA ALA A 204 -3.93 -3.12 -12.10
C ALA A 204 -3.47 -4.14 -13.13
N VAL A 205 -3.01 -3.67 -14.29
CA VAL A 205 -2.25 -4.49 -15.23
C VAL A 205 -0.92 -4.81 -14.56
N THR A 206 -0.61 -6.10 -14.40
CA THR A 206 0.45 -6.53 -13.48
C THR A 206 1.48 -7.44 -14.15
N PRO A 207 2.34 -6.95 -15.07
CA PRO A 207 3.55 -7.69 -15.42
C PRO A 207 4.41 -7.83 -14.16
N ARG A 208 4.75 -9.09 -13.77
CA ARG A 208 5.47 -9.30 -12.51
C ARG A 208 6.76 -8.49 -12.47
N PHE A 209 7.63 -8.75 -13.43
CA PHE A 209 8.86 -8.00 -13.69
C PHE A 209 9.41 -8.38 -15.07
N ALA A 210 10.30 -7.58 -15.65
CA ALA A 210 10.76 -7.78 -17.03
C ALA A 210 11.33 -9.18 -17.32
N PRO A 211 12.06 -9.87 -16.42
CA PRO A 211 12.57 -11.22 -16.70
C PRO A 211 11.50 -12.26 -17.00
N THR A 212 10.31 -12.15 -16.45
CA THR A 212 9.23 -13.15 -16.64
C THR A 212 8.24 -12.80 -17.76
N SER A 213 8.45 -11.68 -18.46
CA SER A 213 7.60 -11.28 -19.58
C SER A 213 8.42 -11.15 -20.87
N THR A 214 7.90 -11.72 -21.97
CA THR A 214 8.46 -11.47 -23.30
C THR A 214 8.14 -10.03 -23.74
N PRO A 215 8.85 -9.47 -24.75
CA PRO A 215 8.46 -8.20 -25.36
C PRO A 215 6.99 -8.19 -25.81
N GLU A 216 6.52 -9.28 -26.41
CA GLU A 216 5.12 -9.43 -26.85
C GLU A 216 4.13 -9.30 -25.69
N GLN A 217 4.39 -9.95 -24.54
CA GLN A 217 3.53 -9.84 -23.37
C GLN A 217 3.54 -8.42 -22.81
N LEU A 218 4.69 -7.74 -22.78
CA LEU A 218 4.77 -6.35 -22.32
C LEU A 218 4.02 -5.39 -23.26
N ASP A 219 4.14 -5.57 -24.58
CA ASP A 219 3.42 -4.77 -25.57
C ASP A 219 1.89 -4.95 -25.43
N LEU A 220 1.43 -6.19 -25.23
CA LEU A 220 0.02 -6.47 -24.97
C LEU A 220 -0.45 -5.90 -23.63
N ALA A 221 0.40 -5.91 -22.59
CA ALA A 221 0.10 -5.25 -21.31
C ALA A 221 -0.05 -3.74 -21.48
N GLY A 222 0.80 -3.10 -22.30
CA GLY A 222 0.68 -1.69 -22.67
C GLY A 222 -0.59 -1.39 -23.45
N ALA A 223 -0.93 -2.24 -24.43
CA ALA A 223 -2.17 -2.12 -25.18
C ALA A 223 -3.41 -2.25 -24.26
N LEU A 224 -3.39 -3.19 -23.30
CA LEU A 224 -4.45 -3.36 -22.32
C LEU A 224 -4.58 -2.12 -21.42
N LEU A 225 -3.47 -1.60 -20.92
CA LEU A 225 -3.42 -0.40 -20.09
C LEU A 225 -3.98 0.83 -20.84
N ALA A 226 -3.78 0.91 -22.13
CA ALA A 226 -4.30 2.00 -22.97
C ALA A 226 -5.83 1.95 -23.17
N THR A 227 -6.50 0.84 -22.86
CA THR A 227 -7.97 0.70 -23.05
C THR A 227 -8.78 1.63 -22.16
N LYS A 228 -8.24 2.01 -20.97
CA LYS A 228 -8.90 2.91 -20.03
C LYS A 228 -7.88 3.82 -19.33
N PRO A 229 -8.17 5.13 -19.18
CA PRO A 229 -7.22 6.08 -18.58
C PRO A 229 -7.05 5.90 -17.07
N ASP A 230 -7.98 5.27 -16.40
CA ASP A 230 -8.02 5.10 -14.94
C ASP A 230 -7.53 3.75 -14.44
N LEU A 231 -7.09 2.86 -15.34
CA LEU A 231 -6.40 1.62 -14.96
C LEU A 231 -5.07 1.91 -14.28
N PHE A 232 -4.75 1.06 -13.31
CA PHE A 232 -3.43 1.02 -12.69
C PHE A 232 -2.51 0.07 -13.46
N MET A 233 -1.21 0.26 -13.26
CA MET A 233 -0.15 -0.68 -13.61
C MET A 233 0.73 -0.88 -12.39
N GLN A 234 1.21 -2.09 -12.15
CA GLN A 234 2.19 -2.37 -11.11
C GLN A 234 3.22 -3.38 -11.59
N THR A 235 4.48 -3.17 -11.23
CA THR A 235 5.61 -4.04 -11.57
C THR A 235 6.78 -3.82 -10.61
N HIS A 236 7.77 -4.74 -10.61
CA HIS A 236 9.03 -4.58 -9.89
C HIS A 236 10.07 -3.90 -10.78
N LEU A 237 10.93 -3.10 -10.19
CA LEU A 237 11.94 -2.34 -10.90
C LEU A 237 13.24 -2.22 -10.09
N LEU A 238 14.39 -2.59 -10.70
CA LEU A 238 15.73 -2.29 -10.19
C LEU A 238 15.93 -2.70 -8.72
N GLU A 239 15.39 -3.85 -8.33
CA GLU A 239 15.44 -4.31 -6.96
C GLU A 239 16.79 -4.92 -6.60
N ASN A 240 17.28 -5.86 -7.42
CA ASN A 240 18.48 -6.65 -7.12
C ASN A 240 19.48 -6.60 -8.29
N ARG A 241 20.77 -6.64 -7.97
CA ARG A 241 21.84 -6.53 -9.00
C ARG A 241 21.83 -7.71 -9.98
N SER A 242 21.54 -8.92 -9.51
CA SER A 242 21.44 -10.11 -10.37
C SER A 242 20.25 -10.01 -11.32
N GLU A 243 19.12 -9.52 -10.82
CA GLU A 243 17.93 -9.20 -11.62
C GLU A 243 18.26 -8.18 -12.72
N ILE A 244 18.94 -7.08 -12.38
CA ILE A 244 19.33 -6.04 -13.33
C ILE A 244 20.25 -6.58 -14.43
N ALA A 245 21.23 -7.41 -14.06
CA ALA A 245 22.11 -8.07 -15.01
C ALA A 245 21.33 -8.98 -15.97
N TRP A 246 20.38 -9.74 -15.43
CA TRP A 246 19.52 -10.63 -16.21
C TRP A 246 18.60 -9.87 -17.19
N VAL A 247 18.02 -8.73 -16.76
CA VAL A 247 17.24 -7.86 -17.65
C VAL A 247 18.09 -7.34 -18.79
N ARG A 248 19.34 -6.94 -18.55
CA ARG A 248 20.26 -6.48 -19.60
C ARG A 248 20.55 -7.55 -20.63
N GLU A 249 20.68 -8.82 -20.20
CA GLU A 249 20.87 -9.96 -21.12
C GLU A 249 19.62 -10.25 -21.94
N LEU A 250 18.44 -10.16 -21.32
CA LEU A 250 17.17 -10.48 -21.98
C LEU A 250 16.68 -9.36 -22.93
N PHE A 251 17.11 -8.12 -22.70
CA PHE A 251 16.69 -6.93 -23.45
C PHE A 251 17.91 -6.10 -23.87
N PRO A 252 18.84 -6.65 -24.70
CA PRO A 252 20.10 -6.00 -25.03
C PRO A 252 19.94 -4.68 -25.81
N ASP A 253 18.80 -4.49 -26.49
CA ASP A 253 18.49 -3.31 -27.29
C ASP A 253 17.83 -2.18 -26.48
N ARG A 254 17.65 -2.35 -25.17
CA ARG A 254 17.06 -1.34 -24.29
C ARG A 254 18.13 -0.52 -23.58
N ALA A 255 17.88 0.78 -23.46
CA ALA A 255 18.84 1.70 -22.84
C ALA A 255 19.02 1.46 -21.33
N SER A 256 17.93 1.05 -20.63
CA SER A 256 17.93 0.74 -19.20
C SER A 256 16.84 -0.29 -18.86
N TYR A 257 16.80 -0.74 -17.61
CA TYR A 257 15.69 -1.58 -17.13
C TYR A 257 14.34 -0.84 -17.24
N LEU A 258 14.30 0.42 -16.84
CA LEU A 258 13.09 1.24 -16.93
C LEU A 258 12.64 1.43 -18.40
N ASP A 259 13.58 1.53 -19.35
CA ASP A 259 13.28 1.65 -20.79
C ASP A 259 12.53 0.43 -21.35
N VAL A 260 12.66 -0.75 -20.73
CA VAL A 260 11.86 -1.93 -21.09
C VAL A 260 10.37 -1.65 -20.91
N TYR A 261 9.98 -1.06 -19.80
CA TYR A 261 8.58 -0.71 -19.52
C TYR A 261 8.11 0.52 -20.28
N ASP A 262 8.99 1.50 -20.46
CA ASP A 262 8.69 2.73 -21.19
C ASP A 262 8.33 2.44 -22.66
N LYS A 263 9.12 1.61 -23.32
CA LYS A 263 8.86 1.22 -24.73
C LYS A 263 7.58 0.42 -24.92
N ALA A 264 7.17 -0.31 -23.90
CA ALA A 264 5.88 -1.02 -23.90
C ALA A 264 4.68 -0.12 -23.54
N GLY A 265 4.90 1.19 -23.30
CA GLY A 265 3.81 2.13 -22.97
C GLY A 265 3.23 1.94 -21.56
N LEU A 266 4.01 1.38 -20.64
CA LEU A 266 3.58 1.07 -19.28
C LEU A 266 3.82 2.22 -18.30
N LEU A 267 4.64 3.23 -18.65
CA LEU A 267 4.94 4.37 -17.79
C LEU A 267 3.92 5.49 -17.98
N ARG A 268 3.14 5.76 -16.93
CA ARG A 268 2.10 6.81 -16.91
C ARG A 268 1.65 7.08 -15.47
N PRO A 269 0.82 8.11 -15.21
CA PRO A 269 0.16 8.25 -13.90
C PRO A 269 -0.59 6.95 -13.51
N ARG A 270 -0.56 6.59 -12.23
CA ARG A 270 -1.07 5.31 -11.69
C ARG A 270 -0.25 4.06 -12.08
N ALA A 271 0.97 4.24 -12.60
CA ALA A 271 1.95 3.17 -12.68
C ALA A 271 2.77 3.14 -11.39
N ILE A 272 2.80 1.99 -10.71
CA ILE A 272 3.48 1.76 -9.44
C ILE A 272 4.69 0.88 -9.71
N LEU A 273 5.87 1.41 -9.47
CA LEU A 273 7.16 0.74 -9.66
C LEU A 273 7.71 0.37 -8.27
N ALA A 274 7.74 -0.93 -7.95
CA ALA A 274 8.21 -1.36 -6.63
C ALA A 274 9.73 -1.37 -6.55
N HIS A 275 10.26 -1.09 -5.37
CA HIS A 275 11.65 -1.10 -4.94
C HIS A 275 12.52 0.03 -5.48
N ALA A 276 12.89 0.02 -6.75
CA ALA A 276 13.78 1.00 -7.38
C ALA A 276 15.09 1.26 -6.58
N VAL A 277 15.62 0.20 -5.92
CA VAL A 277 16.77 0.28 -5.00
C VAL A 277 18.00 0.84 -5.69
N HIS A 278 18.21 0.41 -6.93
CA HIS A 278 19.36 0.78 -7.76
C HIS A 278 19.03 1.81 -8.84
N ALA A 279 17.94 2.58 -8.64
CA ALA A 279 17.55 3.64 -9.58
C ALA A 279 18.59 4.77 -9.61
N GLU A 280 18.90 5.23 -10.80
CA GLU A 280 19.80 6.33 -11.06
C GLU A 280 19.02 7.63 -11.35
N GLU A 281 19.73 8.75 -11.53
CA GLU A 281 19.12 10.05 -11.76
C GLU A 281 18.19 10.06 -12.99
N ALA A 282 18.61 9.40 -14.07
CA ALA A 282 17.82 9.29 -15.30
C ALA A 282 16.50 8.54 -15.11
N ASP A 283 16.50 7.50 -14.24
CA ASP A 283 15.29 6.73 -13.91
C ASP A 283 14.31 7.60 -13.12
N PHE A 284 14.79 8.34 -12.12
CA PHE A 284 13.96 9.26 -11.36
C PHE A 284 13.40 10.39 -12.23
N GLN A 285 14.21 10.95 -13.12
CA GLN A 285 13.73 11.95 -14.08
C GLN A 285 12.63 11.38 -14.96
N ARG A 286 12.80 10.17 -15.48
CA ARG A 286 11.79 9.53 -16.32
C ARG A 286 10.51 9.22 -15.56
N CYS A 287 10.60 8.75 -14.29
CA CYS A 287 9.43 8.55 -13.44
C CYS A 287 8.67 9.87 -13.20
N HIS A 288 9.41 10.97 -12.96
CA HIS A 288 8.83 12.31 -12.83
C HIS A 288 8.07 12.72 -14.09
N ASP A 289 8.71 12.63 -15.25
CA ASP A 289 8.17 13.06 -16.55
C ASP A 289 6.91 12.29 -16.95
N THR A 290 6.82 11.02 -16.55
CA THR A 290 5.69 10.13 -16.85
C THR A 290 4.62 10.12 -15.76
N GLY A 291 4.91 10.69 -14.59
CA GLY A 291 3.99 10.68 -13.44
C GLY A 291 3.87 9.32 -12.75
N CYS A 292 4.83 8.41 -12.96
CA CYS A 292 4.89 7.15 -12.23
C CYS A 292 5.15 7.38 -10.74
N SER A 293 4.73 6.43 -9.90
CA SER A 293 5.07 6.38 -8.48
C SER A 293 6.00 5.22 -8.16
N ILE A 294 6.71 5.35 -7.04
CA ILE A 294 7.58 4.29 -6.52
C ILE A 294 7.02 3.79 -5.19
N ALA A 295 6.93 2.46 -5.03
CA ALA A 295 6.65 1.82 -3.76
C ALA A 295 7.97 1.51 -3.04
N HIS A 296 8.24 2.19 -1.93
CA HIS A 296 9.40 1.96 -1.09
C HIS A 296 9.13 0.80 -0.12
N CYS A 297 9.88 -0.30 -0.26
CA CYS A 297 9.73 -1.54 0.50
C CYS A 297 10.97 -1.81 1.38
N PRO A 298 11.23 -0.99 2.43
CA PRO A 298 12.49 -1.05 3.16
C PRO A 298 12.74 -2.38 3.84
N GLY A 299 11.71 -3.00 4.45
CA GLY A 299 11.83 -4.28 5.14
C GLY A 299 12.25 -5.40 4.21
N SER A 300 11.58 -5.55 3.08
CA SER A 300 11.90 -6.54 2.05
C SER A 300 13.28 -6.32 1.44
N ASN A 301 13.60 -5.07 1.05
CA ASN A 301 14.90 -4.76 0.46
C ASN A 301 16.07 -5.14 1.37
N GLN A 302 15.92 -4.98 2.68
CA GLN A 302 16.93 -5.39 3.67
C GLN A 302 16.92 -6.91 3.91
N PHE A 303 15.74 -7.51 3.96
CA PHE A 303 15.57 -8.94 4.21
C PHE A 303 16.22 -9.80 3.11
N LEU A 304 16.04 -9.44 1.84
CA LEU A 304 16.65 -10.10 0.70
C LEU A 304 18.07 -9.60 0.36
N GLY A 305 18.59 -8.62 1.10
CA GLY A 305 19.90 -8.05 0.83
C GLY A 305 19.96 -7.26 -0.50
N SER A 306 18.84 -6.81 -1.02
CA SER A 306 18.74 -6.03 -2.27
C SER A 306 19.42 -4.67 -2.17
N GLY A 307 19.36 -4.02 -1.00
CA GLY A 307 20.02 -2.74 -0.73
C GLY A 307 19.11 -1.69 -0.10
N SER A 308 19.47 -0.42 -0.25
CA SER A 308 18.79 0.72 0.39
C SER A 308 18.28 1.69 -0.66
N PHE A 309 16.96 1.86 -0.73
CA PHE A 309 16.35 2.83 -1.65
C PHE A 309 16.64 4.27 -1.22
N PRO A 310 17.12 5.13 -2.13
CA PRO A 310 17.51 6.51 -1.82
C PRO A 310 16.29 7.45 -1.81
N LEU A 311 15.38 7.30 -0.84
CA LEU A 311 14.11 8.00 -0.71
C LEU A 311 14.22 9.52 -0.98
N PHE A 312 15.19 10.20 -0.35
CA PHE A 312 15.35 11.65 -0.49
C PHE A 312 15.87 12.08 -1.87
N LYS A 313 16.53 11.19 -2.62
CA LYS A 313 16.83 11.45 -4.02
C LYS A 313 15.56 11.39 -4.86
N ALA A 314 14.71 10.39 -4.67
CA ALA A 314 13.43 10.26 -5.38
C ALA A 314 12.53 11.49 -5.12
N LEU A 315 12.54 12.03 -3.90
CA LEU A 315 11.75 13.17 -3.47
C LEU A 315 12.40 14.53 -3.76
N ASN A 316 13.47 14.61 -4.57
CA ASN A 316 14.11 15.87 -4.94
C ASN A 316 13.06 16.87 -5.50
N PRO A 317 12.92 18.07 -4.93
CA PRO A 317 11.89 19.04 -5.34
C PRO A 317 11.92 19.44 -6.82
N GLU A 318 13.10 19.41 -7.45
CA GLU A 318 13.28 19.79 -8.85
C GLU A 318 12.67 18.77 -9.84
N ARG A 319 12.62 17.50 -9.45
CA ARG A 319 12.07 16.39 -10.24
C ARG A 319 11.46 15.32 -9.35
N ARG A 320 10.53 15.71 -8.55
CA ARG A 320 9.92 14.88 -7.53
C ARG A 320 9.18 13.69 -8.11
N VAL A 321 9.46 12.50 -7.61
CA VAL A 321 8.69 11.29 -7.85
C VAL A 321 7.74 11.07 -6.66
N HIS A 322 6.50 10.69 -6.89
CA HIS A 322 5.60 10.27 -5.82
C HIS A 322 6.07 8.94 -5.24
N VAL A 323 6.16 8.87 -3.92
CA VAL A 323 6.58 7.65 -3.21
C VAL A 323 5.54 7.28 -2.17
N GLY A 324 5.11 6.03 -2.19
CA GLY A 324 4.37 5.40 -1.11
C GLY A 324 5.23 4.37 -0.38
N ILE A 325 4.71 3.84 0.74
CA ILE A 325 5.37 2.78 1.51
C ILE A 325 4.72 1.44 1.19
N GLY A 326 5.50 0.37 1.02
CA GLY A 326 5.03 -0.99 0.76
C GLY A 326 5.57 -1.99 1.77
N SER A 327 4.72 -2.91 2.22
CA SER A 327 5.12 -3.99 3.12
C SER A 327 5.84 -5.12 2.40
N ASP A 328 5.43 -5.35 1.16
CA ASP A 328 5.98 -6.42 0.29
C ASP A 328 6.02 -7.79 0.96
N ILE A 329 4.92 -8.18 1.59
CA ILE A 329 4.75 -9.55 2.09
C ILE A 329 4.76 -10.52 0.90
N GLY A 330 5.52 -11.60 0.86
CA GLY A 330 6.25 -12.37 1.92
C GLY A 330 7.76 -12.12 2.03
N ALA A 331 8.44 -11.36 1.14
CA ALA A 331 9.82 -10.95 1.40
C ALA A 331 9.87 -9.94 2.54
N GLY A 332 8.92 -9.03 2.63
CA GLY A 332 8.72 -8.22 3.81
C GLY A 332 8.27 -9.06 5.01
N PRO A 333 8.89 -8.90 6.18
CA PRO A 333 8.61 -9.74 7.35
C PRO A 333 7.37 -9.32 8.15
N SER A 334 6.68 -8.24 7.76
CA SER A 334 5.54 -7.69 8.51
C SER A 334 4.55 -6.96 7.64
N LEU A 335 3.24 -7.20 7.87
CA LEU A 335 2.15 -6.37 7.32
C LEU A 335 1.98 -5.03 8.05
N SER A 336 2.55 -4.86 9.25
CA SER A 336 2.44 -3.62 10.03
C SER A 336 3.23 -2.49 9.37
N LEU A 337 2.54 -1.52 8.80
CA LEU A 337 3.21 -0.34 8.23
C LEU A 337 3.95 0.49 9.28
N LEU A 338 3.62 0.38 10.57
CA LEU A 338 4.45 0.97 11.63
C LEU A 338 5.85 0.35 11.67
N GLN A 339 5.96 -0.98 11.54
CA GLN A 339 7.24 -1.66 11.45
C GLN A 339 7.98 -1.34 10.15
N VAL A 340 7.27 -1.28 9.03
CA VAL A 340 7.84 -0.85 7.73
C VAL A 340 8.39 0.58 7.82
N LEU A 341 7.70 1.49 8.48
CA LEU A 341 8.18 2.86 8.74
C LEU A 341 9.40 2.90 9.66
N SER A 342 9.47 2.00 10.66
CA SER A 342 10.68 1.83 11.48
C SER A 342 11.88 1.41 10.64
N ASP A 343 11.68 0.51 9.67
CA ASP A 343 12.73 0.10 8.73
C ASP A 343 13.09 1.23 7.75
N ALA A 344 12.10 1.98 7.24
CA ALA A 344 12.35 3.16 6.41
C ALA A 344 13.22 4.21 7.14
N TYR A 345 12.94 4.45 8.43
CA TYR A 345 13.78 5.33 9.27
C TYR A 345 15.22 4.82 9.37
N LYS A 346 15.42 3.52 9.66
CA LYS A 346 16.77 2.93 9.78
C LYS A 346 17.53 2.99 8.45
N VAL A 347 16.86 2.70 7.33
CA VAL A 347 17.43 2.82 5.98
C VAL A 347 17.85 4.27 5.70
N ALA A 348 17.00 5.24 6.01
CA ALA A 348 17.34 6.66 5.87
C ALA A 348 18.57 7.04 6.69
N GLN A 349 18.65 6.59 7.96
CA GLN A 349 19.83 6.82 8.81
C GLN A 349 21.10 6.20 8.22
N GLY A 350 21.00 4.97 7.69
CA GLY A 350 22.13 4.31 6.99
C GLY A 350 22.62 5.07 5.76
N LEU A 351 21.72 5.81 5.10
CA LEU A 351 22.02 6.71 3.97
C LEU A 351 22.35 8.15 4.42
N GLN A 352 22.59 8.38 5.72
CA GLN A 352 22.92 9.68 6.30
C GLN A 352 21.85 10.77 6.07
N THR A 353 20.60 10.36 5.98
CA THR A 353 19.42 11.24 5.90
C THR A 353 18.50 11.00 7.10
N LYS A 354 17.56 11.92 7.36
CA LYS A 354 16.68 11.84 8.52
C LYS A 354 15.22 11.82 8.07
N LEU A 355 14.55 10.71 8.28
CA LEU A 355 13.11 10.61 8.07
C LEU A 355 12.37 11.07 9.33
N HIS A 356 11.71 12.22 9.25
CA HIS A 356 10.90 12.74 10.34
C HIS A 356 9.64 11.87 10.54
N PRO A 357 9.14 11.63 11.78
CA PRO A 357 7.98 10.77 12.00
C PRO A 357 6.71 11.22 11.27
N ALA A 358 6.47 12.53 11.13
CA ALA A 358 5.38 13.05 10.30
C ALA A 358 5.55 12.70 8.81
N GLN A 359 6.79 12.75 8.29
CA GLN A 359 7.09 12.32 6.91
C GLN A 359 6.81 10.83 6.71
N GLY A 360 7.21 9.99 7.68
CA GLY A 360 6.91 8.56 7.64
C GLY A 360 5.40 8.30 7.61
N LEU A 361 4.65 8.87 8.54
CA LEU A 361 3.20 8.69 8.58
C LEU A 361 2.50 9.23 7.32
N TRP A 362 2.98 10.32 6.74
CA TRP A 362 2.47 10.84 5.48
C TRP A 362 2.65 9.84 4.34
N LEU A 363 3.81 9.18 4.22
CA LEU A 363 4.05 8.14 3.21
C LEU A 363 3.05 6.97 3.32
N ALA A 364 2.61 6.65 4.54
CA ALA A 364 1.65 5.59 4.81
C ALA A 364 0.18 6.04 4.76
N THR A 365 -0.11 7.33 4.54
CA THR A 365 -1.47 7.89 4.52
C THR A 365 -1.69 8.81 3.31
N ALA A 366 -1.62 10.13 3.49
CA ALA A 366 -1.89 11.12 2.43
C ALA A 366 -0.91 11.01 1.25
N GLY A 367 0.37 10.78 1.52
CA GLY A 367 1.38 10.55 0.47
C GLY A 367 1.20 9.23 -0.26
N GLY A 368 0.79 8.18 0.46
CA GLY A 368 0.38 6.91 -0.14
C GLY A 368 -0.82 7.09 -1.07
N ALA A 369 -1.84 7.83 -0.64
CA ALA A 369 -2.99 8.16 -1.49
C ALA A 369 -2.57 8.95 -2.74
N GLN A 370 -1.70 9.96 -2.58
CA GLN A 370 -1.18 10.75 -3.68
C GLN A 370 -0.37 9.90 -4.67
N SER A 371 0.46 8.98 -4.18
CA SER A 371 1.24 8.08 -5.04
C SER A 371 0.37 7.14 -5.88
N LEU A 372 -0.84 6.86 -5.41
CA LEU A 372 -1.84 6.05 -6.11
C LEU A 372 -2.82 6.89 -6.94
N GLY A 373 -2.78 8.24 -6.87
CA GLY A 373 -3.76 9.12 -7.50
C GLY A 373 -5.18 8.93 -6.94
N LEU A 374 -5.27 8.74 -5.61
CA LEU A 374 -6.52 8.53 -4.86
C LEU A 374 -6.73 9.56 -3.73
N GLU A 375 -5.96 10.65 -3.70
CA GLU A 375 -6.00 11.69 -2.67
C GLU A 375 -7.32 12.46 -2.61
N ASP A 376 -8.14 12.36 -3.63
CA ASP A 376 -9.50 12.88 -3.69
C ASP A 376 -10.53 11.95 -3.03
N ARG A 377 -10.14 10.74 -2.63
CA ARG A 377 -11.01 9.69 -2.08
C ARG A 377 -10.63 9.24 -0.68
N ILE A 378 -9.32 9.13 -0.38
CA ILE A 378 -8.76 8.51 0.84
C ILE A 378 -7.49 9.24 1.33
N GLY A 379 -6.93 8.78 2.44
CA GLY A 379 -5.60 9.17 2.93
C GLY A 379 -5.58 10.40 3.84
N SER A 380 -6.70 11.09 4.02
CA SER A 380 -6.82 12.25 4.90
C SER A 380 -8.16 12.26 5.65
N ILE A 381 -8.22 12.98 6.77
CA ILE A 381 -9.46 13.21 7.51
C ILE A 381 -10.00 14.58 7.11
N ARG A 382 -10.89 14.58 6.11
CA ARG A 382 -11.60 15.78 5.66
C ARG A 382 -12.96 15.45 5.05
N PRO A 383 -13.95 16.34 5.12
CA PRO A 383 -15.26 16.11 4.52
C PRO A 383 -15.19 15.74 3.04
N GLY A 384 -16.01 14.80 2.62
CA GLY A 384 -16.10 14.29 1.26
C GLY A 384 -15.23 13.06 0.97
N LEU A 385 -14.24 12.74 1.80
CA LEU A 385 -13.44 11.51 1.65
C LEU A 385 -14.11 10.32 2.34
N TYR A 386 -13.75 9.10 1.93
CA TYR A 386 -14.14 7.89 2.64
C TYR A 386 -13.60 7.90 4.07
N ALA A 387 -14.45 7.48 5.00
CA ALA A 387 -14.08 7.36 6.41
C ALA A 387 -13.28 6.07 6.65
N ASP A 388 -12.15 5.95 5.98
CA ASP A 388 -11.14 4.93 6.23
C ASP A 388 -10.21 5.46 7.30
N LEU A 389 -10.29 4.90 8.52
CA LEU A 389 -9.61 5.42 9.68
C LEU A 389 -8.88 4.32 10.44
N CYS A 390 -7.75 4.67 11.03
CA CYS A 390 -6.98 3.85 11.95
C CYS A 390 -6.87 4.55 13.31
N VAL A 391 -7.13 3.82 14.38
CA VAL A 391 -6.98 4.31 15.76
C VAL A 391 -5.75 3.67 16.38
N PHE A 392 -4.75 4.48 16.65
CA PHE A 392 -3.51 4.05 17.30
C PHE A 392 -3.60 4.18 18.83
N ASP A 393 -3.15 3.15 19.52
CA ASP A 393 -2.90 3.16 20.97
C ASP A 393 -1.39 3.16 21.24
N PRO A 394 -0.79 4.31 21.53
CA PRO A 394 0.65 4.40 21.80
C PRO A 394 1.04 3.72 23.13
N ALA A 395 0.06 3.45 24.01
CA ALA A 395 0.26 2.83 25.32
C ALA A 395 -0.13 1.34 25.35
N ALA A 396 -0.32 0.71 24.18
CA ALA A 396 -0.77 -0.68 24.05
C ALA A 396 0.13 -1.71 24.72
N THR A 397 1.42 -1.45 24.80
CA THR A 397 2.41 -2.32 25.45
C THR A 397 2.98 -1.65 26.71
N PRO A 398 3.52 -2.42 27.69
CA PRO A 398 4.18 -1.82 28.85
C PRO A 398 5.30 -0.83 28.48
N LEU A 399 6.12 -1.17 27.48
CA LEU A 399 7.19 -0.30 27.00
C LEU A 399 6.63 0.95 26.30
N GLY A 400 5.62 0.80 25.45
CA GLY A 400 4.92 1.92 24.82
C GLY A 400 4.33 2.87 25.86
N ARG A 401 3.71 2.34 26.92
CA ARG A 401 3.15 3.14 28.03
C ARG A 401 4.20 3.97 28.74
N ILE A 402 5.36 3.37 29.06
CA ILE A 402 6.48 4.10 29.68
C ILE A 402 6.92 5.24 28.75
N ARG A 403 7.08 4.94 27.46
CA ARG A 403 7.54 5.96 26.49
C ARG A 403 6.48 7.05 26.26
N ALA A 404 5.20 6.70 26.20
CA ALA A 404 4.11 7.67 26.06
C ALA A 404 4.05 8.68 27.23
N GLN A 405 4.39 8.24 28.46
CA GLN A 405 4.45 9.11 29.63
C GLN A 405 5.61 10.12 29.59
N THR A 406 6.68 9.81 28.85
CA THR A 406 7.90 10.65 28.77
C THR A 406 8.01 11.43 27.45
N ALA A 407 7.08 11.22 26.52
CA ALA A 407 7.04 11.95 25.25
C ALA A 407 6.44 13.34 25.46
N GLU A 408 7.27 14.38 25.31
CA GLU A 408 6.87 15.77 25.59
C GLU A 408 6.14 16.41 24.39
N THR A 409 6.53 16.04 23.18
CA THR A 409 5.96 16.61 21.95
C THR A 409 5.14 15.58 21.15
N LEU A 410 4.30 16.08 20.25
CA LEU A 410 3.60 15.21 19.31
C LEU A 410 4.59 14.44 18.41
N ALA A 411 5.68 15.07 17.97
CA ALA A 411 6.72 14.42 17.18
C ALA A 411 7.36 13.25 17.95
N ASP A 412 7.63 13.40 19.26
CA ASP A 412 8.13 12.31 20.10
C ASP A 412 7.15 11.14 20.22
N ARG A 413 5.85 11.45 20.34
CA ARG A 413 4.79 10.42 20.40
C ARG A 413 4.67 9.66 19.09
N LEU A 414 4.69 10.36 17.95
CA LEU A 414 4.66 9.76 16.62
C LEU A 414 5.90 8.90 16.35
N PHE A 415 7.08 9.39 16.75
CA PHE A 415 8.32 8.63 16.62
C PHE A 415 8.31 7.37 17.47
N ALA A 416 7.88 7.48 18.72
CA ALA A 416 7.74 6.32 19.61
C ALA A 416 6.75 5.28 19.04
N LEU A 417 5.61 5.73 18.53
CA LEU A 417 4.63 4.88 17.86
C LEU A 417 5.24 4.16 16.64
N THR A 418 5.97 4.88 15.81
CA THR A 418 6.66 4.30 14.63
C THR A 418 7.70 3.25 15.05
N MET A 419 8.50 3.51 16.08
CA MET A 419 9.62 2.65 16.47
C MET A 419 9.23 1.44 17.31
N LEU A 420 8.15 1.54 18.09
CA LEU A 420 7.71 0.52 19.05
C LEU A 420 6.38 -0.12 18.67
N GLY A 421 5.66 0.45 17.69
CA GLY A 421 4.33 0.02 17.29
C GLY A 421 4.35 -1.23 16.41
N ASP A 422 3.32 -2.04 16.60
CA ASP A 422 2.99 -3.20 15.81
C ASP A 422 1.45 -3.37 15.76
N ASP A 423 0.95 -4.57 15.45
CA ASP A 423 -0.48 -4.89 15.45
C ASP A 423 -1.17 -4.59 16.79
N ARG A 424 -0.47 -4.73 17.92
CA ARG A 424 -0.99 -4.41 19.26
C ARG A 424 -1.28 -2.92 19.44
N SER A 425 -0.60 -2.08 18.67
CA SER A 425 -0.81 -0.62 18.69
C SER A 425 -2.05 -0.17 17.90
N ILE A 426 -2.74 -1.08 17.19
CA ILE A 426 -3.96 -0.77 16.49
C ILE A 426 -5.17 -1.10 17.36
N ALA A 427 -5.84 -0.07 17.85
CA ALA A 427 -7.02 -0.22 18.70
C ALA A 427 -8.29 -0.49 17.89
N ALA A 428 -8.42 0.17 16.73
CA ALA A 428 -9.57 0.00 15.85
C ALA A 428 -9.23 0.39 14.40
N THR A 429 -9.92 -0.23 13.43
CA THR A 429 -9.84 0.12 12.02
C THR A 429 -11.25 0.26 11.46
N TYR A 430 -11.51 1.40 10.82
CA TYR A 430 -12.76 1.69 10.13
C TYR A 430 -12.52 1.70 8.63
N VAL A 431 -13.46 1.12 7.90
CA VAL A 431 -13.50 1.15 6.43
C VAL A 431 -14.84 1.77 6.02
N ALA A 432 -14.78 2.86 5.28
CA ALA A 432 -15.99 3.61 4.89
C ALA A 432 -16.93 3.84 6.10
N GLY A 433 -16.38 4.20 7.26
CA GLY A 433 -17.15 4.47 8.49
C GLY A 433 -17.65 3.23 9.24
N GLU A 434 -17.42 2.03 8.73
CA GLU A 434 -17.77 0.79 9.42
C GLU A 434 -16.59 0.28 10.25
N LEU A 435 -16.83 -0.06 11.52
CA LEU A 435 -15.83 -0.63 12.41
C LEU A 435 -15.60 -2.10 12.07
N LEU A 436 -14.51 -2.41 11.36
CA LEU A 436 -14.20 -3.77 10.91
C LEU A 436 -13.15 -4.48 11.76
N HIS A 437 -12.32 -3.74 12.47
CA HIS A 437 -11.41 -4.31 13.47
C HIS A 437 -11.48 -3.51 14.76
N LYS A 438 -11.54 -4.23 15.88
CA LYS A 438 -11.38 -3.69 17.22
C LYS A 438 -10.55 -4.67 18.05
N ARG A 439 -9.43 -4.16 18.59
CA ARG A 439 -8.57 -4.96 19.48
C ARG A 439 -9.35 -5.35 20.72
N SER A 440 -9.30 -6.64 21.10
CA SER A 440 -9.85 -7.09 22.37
C SER A 440 -9.08 -6.45 23.54
N THR A 441 -9.79 -5.86 24.47
CA THR A 441 -9.19 -5.47 25.77
C THR A 441 -8.93 -6.76 26.55
N VAL A 442 -7.65 -7.09 26.78
CA VAL A 442 -7.24 -8.18 27.66
C VAL A 442 -7.30 -7.68 29.10
#